data_4eebc613972bc3e2a77147abf75d8c09
#
_entry.id   4eebc613972bc3e2a77147abf75d8c09
#
_cell.length_a   1.000
_cell.length_b   1.000
_cell.length_c   1.000
_cell.angle_alpha   90.00
_cell.angle_beta   90.00
_cell.angle_gamma   90.00
#
_symmetry.space_group_name_H-M   'P 1'
#
loop_
_entity.id
_entity.type
_entity.pdbx_description
1 polymer ?
#
loop_
_entity_poly.entity_id
_entity_poly.type
_entity_poly.pdbx_seq_one_letter_code
_entity_poly.pdbx_strand_id
1 'polypeptide(L)'
;SLNIAIKGSLNPGDHVITTVLEHNSVLRPLYEMEKNGVELSIIRCDEKGMPDISQMEASIKENTKMLICTNGSNLTGNYVDVSVIGKMAHAHGLMFVVDASQTAGVFPINVQEMNIDILCFTGHKGLLAPQGTGGIYVKEGIELRPLKTGGSGIQTYSKEHPVQMPTALEAGTLNGHGIAGLHAACLLYT
;
A
#
# COMPACT_ATOMS: atom_id res chain seq x y z
N SER A 1 2.24 6.15 3.89
CA SER A 1 2.52 4.93 3.11
C SER A 1 1.64 4.84 1.86
N LEU A 2 0.29 4.75 1.96
CA LEU A 2 -0.61 4.57 0.80
C LEU A 2 -0.45 5.62 -0.32
N ASN A 3 -0.34 6.92 0.02
CA ASN A 3 -0.06 7.95 -0.98
C ASN A 3 1.28 7.74 -1.70
N ILE A 4 2.31 7.24 -0.99
CA ILE A 4 3.61 6.91 -1.58
C ILE A 4 3.44 5.73 -2.54
N ALA A 5 2.78 4.66 -2.11
CA ALA A 5 2.53 3.48 -2.95
C ALA A 5 1.76 3.85 -4.23
N ILE A 6 0.65 4.57 -4.10
CA ILE A 6 -0.23 4.90 -5.22
C ILE A 6 0.41 5.93 -6.16
N LYS A 7 0.77 7.10 -5.62
CA LYS A 7 1.28 8.21 -6.43
C LYS A 7 2.72 7.98 -6.91
N GLY A 8 3.50 7.19 -6.14
CA GLY A 8 4.87 6.83 -6.50
C GLY A 8 4.96 5.83 -7.64
N SER A 9 3.92 5.00 -7.85
CA SER A 9 3.92 3.91 -8.84
C SER A 9 3.18 4.23 -10.13
N LEU A 10 2.11 5.03 -10.08
CA LEU A 10 1.20 5.25 -11.21
C LEU A 10 1.58 6.46 -12.06
N ASN A 11 1.38 6.35 -13.36
CA ASN A 11 1.53 7.41 -14.34
C ASN A 11 0.21 7.62 -15.10
N PRO A 12 0.01 8.79 -15.75
CA PRO A 12 -1.09 8.97 -16.69
C PRO A 12 -1.07 7.87 -17.78
N GLY A 13 -2.23 7.29 -18.06
CA GLY A 13 -2.38 6.18 -19.00
C GLY A 13 -2.29 4.79 -18.34
N ASP A 14 -1.80 4.66 -17.11
CA ASP A 14 -1.86 3.39 -16.36
C ASP A 14 -3.29 3.09 -15.94
N HIS A 15 -3.62 1.81 -15.82
CA HIS A 15 -4.87 1.33 -15.25
C HIS A 15 -4.63 0.68 -13.88
N VAL A 16 -5.53 0.93 -12.93
CA VAL A 16 -5.51 0.34 -11.59
C VAL A 16 -6.84 -0.31 -11.24
N ILE A 17 -6.77 -1.47 -10.61
CA ILE A 17 -7.94 -2.21 -10.11
C ILE A 17 -7.96 -2.13 -8.59
N THR A 18 -9.12 -1.81 -8.02
CA THR A 18 -9.35 -1.74 -6.59
C THR A 18 -10.75 -2.24 -6.22
N THR A 19 -11.14 -2.19 -4.95
CA THR A 19 -12.44 -2.68 -4.49
C THR A 19 -13.29 -1.58 -3.83
N VAL A 20 -14.60 -1.84 -3.71
CA VAL A 20 -15.50 -0.95 -2.95
C VAL A 20 -15.27 -1.01 -1.44
N LEU A 21 -14.48 -1.98 -0.94
CA LEU A 21 -14.17 -2.13 0.49
C LEU A 21 -13.10 -1.16 0.97
N GLU A 22 -12.45 -0.46 0.05
CA GLU A 22 -11.30 0.37 0.37
C GLU A 22 -11.68 1.55 1.29
N HIS A 23 -10.79 1.80 2.23
CA HIS A 23 -10.85 3.03 3.00
C HIS A 23 -10.53 4.26 2.11
N ASN A 24 -11.04 5.42 2.50
CA ASN A 24 -10.75 6.70 1.81
C ASN A 24 -9.25 7.01 1.66
N SER A 25 -8.40 6.41 2.48
CA SER A 25 -6.93 6.53 2.35
C SER A 25 -6.38 5.89 1.07
N VAL A 26 -7.14 4.98 0.46
CA VAL A 26 -6.89 4.37 -0.85
C VAL A 26 -7.70 5.09 -1.93
N LEU A 27 -9.02 5.21 -1.74
CA LEU A 27 -9.92 5.74 -2.78
C LEU A 27 -9.61 7.20 -3.14
N ARG A 28 -9.37 8.07 -2.16
CA ARG A 28 -9.11 9.49 -2.45
C ARG A 28 -7.84 9.73 -3.27
N PRO A 29 -6.69 9.11 -2.95
CA PRO A 29 -5.52 9.16 -3.82
C PRO A 29 -5.78 8.57 -5.22
N LEU A 30 -6.55 7.49 -5.34
CA LEU A 30 -6.91 6.92 -6.64
C LEU A 30 -7.78 7.86 -7.46
N TYR A 31 -8.80 8.49 -6.87
CA TYR A 31 -9.62 9.51 -7.55
C TYR A 31 -8.81 10.75 -7.96
N GLU A 32 -7.78 11.11 -7.21
CA GLU A 32 -6.85 12.16 -7.61
C GLU A 32 -6.01 11.73 -8.83
N MET A 33 -5.53 10.48 -8.84
CA MET A 33 -4.79 9.93 -9.98
C MET A 33 -5.68 9.77 -11.21
N GLU A 34 -6.96 9.41 -11.03
CA GLU A 34 -7.95 9.35 -12.12
C GLU A 34 -8.12 10.71 -12.81
N LYS A 35 -8.21 11.81 -12.04
CA LYS A 35 -8.22 13.17 -12.60
C LYS A 35 -6.94 13.53 -13.38
N ASN A 36 -5.85 12.84 -13.07
CA ASN A 36 -4.56 13.01 -13.71
C ASN A 36 -4.30 11.99 -14.83
N GLY A 37 -5.33 11.31 -15.32
CA GLY A 37 -5.27 10.42 -16.48
C GLY A 37 -4.96 8.95 -16.18
N VAL A 38 -5.07 8.50 -14.94
CA VAL A 38 -5.06 7.07 -14.60
C VAL A 38 -6.46 6.51 -14.78
N GLU A 39 -6.59 5.33 -15.38
CA GLU A 39 -7.86 4.61 -15.46
C GLU A 39 -8.12 3.84 -14.17
N LEU A 40 -9.37 3.85 -13.66
CA LEU A 40 -9.75 3.23 -12.41
C LEU A 40 -10.89 2.22 -12.61
N SER A 41 -10.69 0.97 -12.19
CA SER A 41 -11.73 -0.04 -12.06
C SER A 41 -11.99 -0.35 -10.58
N ILE A 42 -13.23 -0.16 -10.14
CA ILE A 42 -13.65 -0.44 -8.75
C ILE A 42 -14.55 -1.67 -8.75
N ILE A 43 -14.04 -2.77 -8.20
CA ILE A 43 -14.72 -4.06 -8.15
C ILE A 43 -15.74 -4.08 -7.03
N ARG A 44 -16.93 -4.55 -7.34
CA ARG A 44 -18.02 -4.71 -6.37
C ARG A 44 -17.79 -5.94 -5.50
N CYS A 45 -18.45 -5.95 -4.35
CA CYS A 45 -18.50 -7.11 -3.48
C CYS A 45 -19.85 -7.83 -3.63
N ASP A 46 -19.84 -9.10 -3.28
CA ASP A 46 -21.04 -9.89 -3.13
C ASP A 46 -21.87 -9.46 -1.89
N GLU A 47 -23.00 -10.13 -1.65
CA GLU A 47 -23.88 -9.87 -0.50
C GLU A 47 -23.21 -10.14 0.86
N LYS A 48 -22.11 -10.90 0.89
CA LYS A 48 -21.30 -11.17 2.08
C LYS A 48 -20.15 -10.16 2.24
N GLY A 49 -20.05 -9.20 1.34
CA GLY A 49 -19.00 -8.19 1.36
C GLY A 49 -17.63 -8.70 0.89
N MET A 50 -17.58 -9.79 0.13
CA MET A 50 -16.34 -10.32 -0.45
C MET A 50 -16.16 -9.81 -1.88
N PRO A 51 -14.94 -9.36 -2.27
CA PRO A 51 -14.69 -8.90 -3.63
C PRO A 51 -14.81 -10.05 -4.63
N ASP A 52 -15.43 -9.77 -5.78
CA ASP A 52 -15.53 -10.72 -6.88
C ASP A 52 -14.20 -10.83 -7.64
N ILE A 53 -13.44 -11.89 -7.34
CA ILE A 53 -12.11 -12.13 -7.93
C ILE A 53 -12.21 -12.39 -9.43
N SER A 54 -13.28 -13.05 -9.90
CA SER A 54 -13.47 -13.29 -11.33
C SER A 54 -13.71 -11.98 -12.08
N GLN A 55 -14.50 -11.06 -11.50
CA GLN A 55 -14.68 -9.72 -12.05
C GLN A 55 -13.37 -8.92 -12.01
N MET A 56 -12.57 -9.09 -10.96
CA MET A 56 -11.27 -8.44 -10.82
C MET A 56 -10.33 -8.87 -11.95
N GLU A 57 -10.22 -10.18 -12.21
CA GLU A 57 -9.43 -10.73 -13.29
C GLU A 57 -9.95 -10.31 -14.68
N ALA A 58 -11.26 -10.35 -14.89
CA ALA A 58 -11.89 -9.91 -16.14
C ALA A 58 -11.73 -8.41 -16.41
N SER A 59 -11.41 -7.61 -15.40
CA SER A 59 -11.17 -6.17 -15.51
C SER A 59 -9.71 -5.82 -15.90
N ILE A 60 -8.82 -6.81 -16.01
CA ILE A 60 -7.43 -6.60 -16.40
C ILE A 60 -7.39 -6.16 -17.87
N LYS A 61 -6.65 -5.09 -18.13
CA LYS A 61 -6.39 -4.50 -19.44
C LYS A 61 -4.91 -4.56 -19.77
N GLU A 62 -4.55 -4.27 -21.02
CA GLU A 62 -3.15 -4.21 -21.46
C GLU A 62 -2.32 -3.18 -20.68
N ASN A 63 -2.95 -2.05 -20.30
CA ASN A 63 -2.35 -0.97 -19.52
C ASN A 63 -2.54 -1.14 -18.00
N THR A 64 -3.02 -2.29 -17.50
CA THR A 64 -3.16 -2.51 -16.07
C THR A 64 -1.78 -2.60 -15.43
N LYS A 65 -1.51 -1.70 -14.49
CA LYS A 65 -0.24 -1.60 -13.78
C LYS A 65 -0.29 -2.13 -12.36
N MET A 66 -1.42 -1.90 -11.68
CA MET A 66 -1.54 -2.15 -10.24
C MET A 66 -2.90 -2.75 -9.89
N LEU A 67 -2.86 -3.65 -8.92
CA LEU A 67 -4.01 -4.07 -8.15
C LEU A 67 -3.78 -3.66 -6.70
N ILE A 68 -4.74 -2.96 -6.10
CA ILE A 68 -4.67 -2.55 -4.71
C ILE A 68 -5.94 -2.93 -3.96
N CYS A 69 -5.80 -3.59 -2.81
CA CYS A 69 -6.95 -3.91 -1.98
C CYS A 69 -6.62 -3.90 -0.48
N THR A 70 -7.66 -3.68 0.33
CA THR A 70 -7.57 -3.85 1.77
C THR A 70 -7.58 -5.33 2.15
N ASN A 71 -6.79 -5.69 3.14
CA ASN A 71 -6.81 -7.03 3.74
C ASN A 71 -7.94 -7.17 4.78
N GLY A 72 -8.46 -6.04 5.27
CA GLY A 72 -9.60 -6.02 6.19
C GLY A 72 -10.37 -4.72 6.14
N SER A 73 -11.69 -4.81 6.01
CA SER A 73 -12.57 -3.65 5.93
C SER A 73 -12.84 -3.05 7.31
N ASN A 74 -12.66 -1.75 7.45
CA ASN A 74 -13.02 -1.03 8.66
C ASN A 74 -14.53 -0.79 8.82
N LEU A 75 -15.30 -0.97 7.76
CA LEU A 75 -16.76 -0.78 7.77
C LEU A 75 -17.51 -2.08 8.06
N THR A 76 -17.17 -3.14 7.32
CA THR A 76 -17.90 -4.41 7.37
C THR A 76 -17.25 -5.44 8.29
N GLY A 77 -15.97 -5.24 8.65
CA GLY A 77 -15.18 -6.20 9.42
C GLY A 77 -14.74 -7.43 8.61
N ASN A 78 -15.03 -7.47 7.32
CA ASN A 78 -14.61 -8.58 6.47
C ASN A 78 -13.08 -8.67 6.37
N TYR A 79 -12.57 -9.88 6.53
CA TYR A 79 -11.20 -10.23 6.19
C TYR A 79 -11.15 -10.72 4.74
N VAL A 80 -10.27 -10.16 3.94
CA VAL A 80 -10.07 -10.53 2.53
C VAL A 80 -8.81 -11.38 2.43
N ASP A 81 -8.94 -12.59 1.88
CA ASP A 81 -7.78 -13.44 1.59
C ASP A 81 -6.98 -12.87 0.40
N VAL A 82 -6.03 -12.02 0.75
CA VAL A 82 -5.17 -11.36 -0.24
C VAL A 82 -4.20 -12.32 -0.92
N SER A 83 -4.01 -13.54 -0.42
CA SER A 83 -3.11 -14.53 -1.05
C SER A 83 -3.63 -15.01 -2.41
N VAL A 84 -4.95 -15.17 -2.53
CA VAL A 84 -5.59 -15.54 -3.80
C VAL A 84 -5.45 -14.41 -4.82
N ILE A 85 -5.68 -13.16 -4.36
CA ILE A 85 -5.56 -11.96 -5.20
C ILE A 85 -4.11 -11.76 -5.65
N GLY A 86 -3.14 -11.94 -4.73
CA GLY A 86 -1.72 -11.80 -5.04
C GLY A 86 -1.23 -12.83 -6.09
N LYS A 87 -1.70 -14.06 -6.00
CA LYS A 87 -1.40 -15.09 -7.02
C LYS A 87 -1.93 -14.68 -8.39
N MET A 88 -3.16 -14.20 -8.45
CA MET A 88 -3.78 -13.72 -9.69
C MET A 88 -3.01 -12.51 -10.23
N ALA A 89 -2.72 -11.51 -9.41
CA ALA A 89 -1.97 -10.32 -9.82
C ALA A 89 -0.60 -10.68 -10.41
N HIS A 90 0.16 -11.55 -9.74
CA HIS A 90 1.47 -11.99 -10.22
C HIS A 90 1.39 -12.83 -11.50
N ALA A 91 0.36 -13.66 -11.67
CA ALA A 91 0.15 -14.40 -12.91
C ALA A 91 -0.03 -13.49 -14.14
N HIS A 92 -0.53 -12.27 -13.91
CA HIS A 92 -0.70 -11.23 -14.94
C HIS A 92 0.39 -10.16 -14.94
N GLY A 93 1.46 -10.33 -14.13
CA GLY A 93 2.56 -9.36 -14.06
C GLY A 93 2.20 -8.02 -13.45
N LEU A 94 1.15 -7.96 -12.64
CA LEU A 94 0.67 -6.75 -11.98
C LEU A 94 1.37 -6.52 -10.65
N MET A 95 1.62 -5.26 -10.30
CA MET A 95 2.04 -4.85 -8.97
C MET A 95 0.88 -5.04 -7.99
N PHE A 96 1.11 -5.78 -6.90
CA PHE A 96 0.11 -6.01 -5.89
C PHE A 96 0.38 -5.21 -4.61
N VAL A 97 -0.54 -4.30 -4.29
CA VAL A 97 -0.48 -3.41 -3.12
C VAL A 97 -1.56 -3.78 -2.11
N VAL A 98 -1.21 -3.92 -0.84
CA VAL A 98 -2.15 -4.28 0.22
C VAL A 98 -2.18 -3.20 1.30
N ASP A 99 -3.39 -2.74 1.62
CA ASP A 99 -3.67 -1.95 2.83
C ASP A 99 -3.96 -2.89 4.00
N ALA A 100 -2.97 -3.08 4.86
CA ALA A 100 -3.06 -3.89 6.07
C ALA A 100 -3.35 -3.05 7.33
N SER A 101 -3.90 -1.85 7.20
CA SER A 101 -4.13 -0.96 8.34
C SER A 101 -5.03 -1.55 9.42
N GLN A 102 -5.92 -2.49 9.08
CA GLN A 102 -6.78 -3.18 10.05
C GLN A 102 -6.22 -4.53 10.51
N THR A 103 -5.28 -5.11 9.77
CA THR A 103 -4.86 -6.50 9.96
C THR A 103 -3.45 -6.65 10.48
N ALA A 104 -2.57 -5.66 10.25
CA ALA A 104 -1.22 -5.67 10.80
C ALA A 104 -1.24 -5.72 12.34
N GLY A 105 -0.56 -6.70 12.92
CA GLY A 105 -0.57 -6.99 14.36
C GLY A 105 -1.81 -7.75 14.87
N VAL A 106 -2.73 -8.16 13.98
CA VAL A 106 -3.94 -8.93 14.33
C VAL A 106 -3.95 -10.28 13.63
N PHE A 107 -3.59 -10.30 12.35
CA PHE A 107 -3.52 -11.51 11.54
C PHE A 107 -2.10 -11.71 11.03
N PRO A 108 -1.65 -12.97 10.85
CA PRO A 108 -0.37 -13.25 10.20
C PRO A 108 -0.37 -12.72 8.76
N ILE A 109 0.70 -12.00 8.40
CA ILE A 109 0.92 -11.51 7.04
C ILE A 109 2.33 -11.92 6.62
N ASN A 110 2.42 -12.77 5.59
CA ASN A 110 3.68 -13.14 4.97
C ASN A 110 3.69 -12.58 3.54
N VAL A 111 4.47 -11.52 3.34
CA VAL A 111 4.49 -10.80 2.05
C VAL A 111 4.96 -11.67 0.89
N GLN A 112 5.82 -12.66 1.15
CA GLN A 112 6.32 -13.57 0.13
C GLN A 112 5.27 -14.61 -0.27
N GLU A 113 4.67 -15.29 0.71
CA GLU A 113 3.64 -16.32 0.47
C GLU A 113 2.36 -15.73 -0.13
N MET A 114 2.01 -14.51 0.27
CA MET A 114 0.84 -13.78 -0.22
C MET A 114 1.10 -13.00 -1.51
N ASN A 115 2.32 -13.06 -2.06
CA ASN A 115 2.74 -12.36 -3.28
C ASN A 115 2.48 -10.84 -3.21
N ILE A 116 2.77 -10.23 -2.07
CA ILE A 116 2.57 -8.80 -1.85
C ILE A 116 3.84 -8.04 -2.27
N ASP A 117 3.70 -7.10 -3.17
CA ASP A 117 4.81 -6.27 -3.64
C ASP A 117 4.98 -5.01 -2.78
N ILE A 118 3.86 -4.43 -2.32
CA ILE A 118 3.86 -3.29 -1.40
C ILE A 118 2.82 -3.54 -0.31
N LEU A 119 3.25 -3.48 0.96
CA LEU A 119 2.36 -3.54 2.12
C LEU A 119 2.36 -2.20 2.84
N CYS A 120 1.18 -1.64 3.06
CA CYS A 120 1.01 -0.41 3.84
C CYS A 120 0.28 -0.71 5.15
N PHE A 121 0.77 -0.16 6.26
CA PHE A 121 0.14 -0.35 7.56
C PHE A 121 0.26 0.88 8.45
N THR A 122 -0.58 0.94 9.49
CA THR A 122 -0.55 1.97 10.53
C THR A 122 -0.19 1.36 11.89
N GLY A 123 0.56 2.11 12.71
CA GLY A 123 1.03 1.61 14.00
C GLY A 123 -0.03 1.65 15.11
N HIS A 124 -0.94 2.63 15.07
CA HIS A 124 -1.84 2.94 16.20
C HIS A 124 -3.12 2.07 16.29
N LYS A 125 -3.24 1.04 15.44
CA LYS A 125 -4.34 0.07 15.47
C LYS A 125 -3.87 -1.26 16.07
N GLY A 126 -3.94 -2.36 15.34
CA GLY A 126 -3.59 -3.69 15.85
C GLY A 126 -2.17 -3.82 16.40
N LEU A 127 -1.23 -3.01 15.93
CA LEU A 127 0.14 -2.98 16.47
C LEU A 127 0.27 -2.25 17.82
N LEU A 128 -0.76 -1.54 18.30
CA LEU A 128 -0.79 -0.83 19.60
C LEU A 128 0.32 0.22 19.78
N ALA A 129 0.85 0.76 18.68
CA ALA A 129 1.90 1.77 18.67
C ALA A 129 1.34 3.20 18.77
N PRO A 130 2.19 4.22 19.00
CA PRO A 130 1.75 5.61 19.04
C PRO A 130 1.11 6.07 17.74
N GLN A 131 0.16 7.01 17.84
CA GLN A 131 -0.41 7.69 16.67
C GLN A 131 0.67 8.40 15.84
N GLY A 132 0.44 8.55 14.54
CA GLY A 132 1.41 9.16 13.63
C GLY A 132 2.55 8.22 13.21
N THR A 133 2.45 6.93 13.57
CA THR A 133 3.38 5.88 13.13
C THR A 133 2.73 4.92 12.15
N GLY A 134 3.53 4.23 11.39
CA GLY A 134 3.15 3.24 10.40
C GLY A 134 4.33 2.91 9.51
N GLY A 135 4.13 2.07 8.53
CA GLY A 135 5.19 1.67 7.63
C GLY A 135 4.71 1.34 6.23
N ILE A 136 5.68 1.18 5.38
CA ILE A 136 5.55 0.64 4.04
C ILE A 136 6.63 -0.40 3.83
N TYR A 137 6.24 -1.60 3.44
CA TYR A 137 7.15 -2.58 2.86
C TYR A 137 7.13 -2.41 1.35
N VAL A 138 8.28 -2.41 0.74
CA VAL A 138 8.44 -2.38 -0.72
C VAL A 138 9.36 -3.53 -1.09
N LYS A 139 8.91 -4.40 -1.97
CA LYS A 139 9.68 -5.53 -2.48
C LYS A 139 10.91 -5.02 -3.24
N GLU A 140 12.02 -5.72 -3.09
CA GLU A 140 13.24 -5.41 -3.80
C GLU A 140 13.02 -5.34 -5.33
N GLY A 141 13.62 -4.33 -5.97
CA GLY A 141 13.47 -4.08 -7.40
C GLY A 141 12.28 -3.19 -7.78
N ILE A 142 11.42 -2.81 -6.82
CA ILE A 142 10.34 -1.86 -7.08
C ILE A 142 10.84 -0.44 -6.79
N GLU A 143 10.75 0.41 -7.79
CA GLU A 143 11.07 1.84 -7.69
C GLU A 143 9.81 2.65 -7.45
N LEU A 144 9.85 3.52 -6.44
CA LEU A 144 8.77 4.45 -6.11
C LEU A 144 9.28 5.88 -6.21
N ARG A 145 8.52 6.73 -6.89
CA ARG A 145 8.80 8.17 -6.85
C ARG A 145 8.54 8.71 -5.44
N PRO A 146 9.42 9.54 -4.89
CA PRO A 146 9.18 10.17 -3.60
C PRO A 146 7.96 11.11 -3.67
N LEU A 147 7.11 11.05 -2.64
CA LEU A 147 5.98 11.97 -2.51
C LEU A 147 6.42 13.38 -2.11
N LYS A 148 7.52 13.46 -1.38
CA LYS A 148 8.12 14.71 -0.88
C LYS A 148 9.62 14.65 -1.02
N THR A 149 10.23 15.80 -1.27
CA THR A 149 11.67 16.00 -1.26
C THR A 149 12.04 17.00 -0.17
N GLY A 150 13.24 16.90 0.39
CA GLY A 150 13.70 17.81 1.45
C GLY A 150 14.96 17.32 2.15
N GLY A 151 15.22 17.85 3.33
CA GLY A 151 16.39 17.44 4.12
C GLY A 151 16.30 15.97 4.50
N SER A 152 17.35 15.22 4.20
CA SER A 152 17.42 13.77 4.46
C SER A 152 18.47 13.42 5.54
N GLY A 153 19.26 14.41 6.01
CA GLY A 153 20.39 14.19 6.91
C GLY A 153 21.64 13.60 6.26
N ILE A 154 21.57 13.28 4.96
CA ILE A 154 22.67 12.76 4.15
C ILE A 154 22.80 13.57 2.85
N GLN A 155 23.97 13.48 2.18
CA GLN A 155 24.21 14.13 0.89
C GLN A 155 23.93 15.65 0.89
N THR A 156 24.37 16.36 1.93
CA THR A 156 24.08 17.78 2.23
C THR A 156 24.32 18.72 1.05
N TYR A 157 25.31 18.45 0.20
CA TYR A 157 25.66 19.27 -0.95
C TYR A 157 25.03 18.86 -2.25
N SER A 158 24.27 17.74 -2.28
CA SER A 158 23.52 17.31 -3.47
C SER A 158 22.34 18.24 -3.70
N LYS A 159 22.08 18.59 -4.96
CA LYS A 159 20.87 19.31 -5.39
C LYS A 159 19.66 18.38 -5.51
N GLU A 160 19.90 17.08 -5.61
CA GLU A 160 18.88 16.07 -5.80
C GLU A 160 18.57 15.33 -4.50
N HIS A 161 17.33 14.87 -4.37
CA HIS A 161 16.91 14.04 -3.26
C HIS A 161 17.57 12.66 -3.37
N PRO A 162 17.97 12.03 -2.23
CA PRO A 162 18.55 10.68 -2.26
C PRO A 162 17.64 9.68 -2.92
N VAL A 163 18.22 8.80 -3.75
CA VAL A 163 17.46 7.72 -4.45
C VAL A 163 17.50 6.38 -3.72
N GLN A 164 18.35 6.27 -2.68
CA GLN A 164 18.55 5.02 -1.95
C GLN A 164 17.45 4.79 -0.93
N MET A 165 16.86 3.62 -0.96
CA MET A 165 15.88 3.20 0.06
C MET A 165 16.59 2.94 1.41
N PRO A 166 15.95 3.23 2.54
CA PRO A 166 14.60 3.79 2.70
C PRO A 166 14.54 5.32 2.59
N THR A 167 15.69 6.02 2.54
CA THR A 167 15.80 7.49 2.60
C THR A 167 15.08 8.18 1.43
N ALA A 168 15.01 7.54 0.27
CA ALA A 168 14.29 8.05 -0.89
C ALA A 168 12.82 8.41 -0.62
N LEU A 169 12.17 7.72 0.31
CA LEU A 169 10.75 7.93 0.63
C LEU A 169 10.52 8.81 1.87
N GLU A 170 11.58 9.32 2.47
CA GLU A 170 11.53 10.12 3.69
C GLU A 170 12.06 11.54 3.44
N ALA A 171 11.42 12.54 4.03
CA ALA A 171 11.85 13.93 3.95
C ALA A 171 11.58 14.66 5.27
N GLY A 172 12.61 15.32 5.80
CA GLY A 172 12.61 16.00 7.09
C GLY A 172 13.07 15.09 8.23
N THR A 173 13.16 15.66 9.44
CA THR A 173 13.54 14.91 10.65
C THR A 173 12.46 13.86 10.97
N LEU A 174 12.91 12.61 11.10
CA LEU A 174 12.02 11.50 11.40
C LEU A 174 11.41 11.61 12.81
N ASN A 175 10.20 11.05 12.98
CA ASN A 175 9.55 10.93 14.29
C ASN A 175 10.21 9.84 15.13
N GLY A 176 11.42 10.11 15.65
CA GLY A 176 12.21 9.13 16.39
C GLY A 176 11.48 8.55 17.61
N HIS A 177 10.72 9.36 18.35
CA HIS A 177 9.95 8.91 19.50
C HIS A 177 8.84 7.95 19.10
N GLY A 178 8.07 8.29 18.05
CA GLY A 178 7.04 7.42 17.52
C GLY A 178 7.61 6.11 16.96
N ILE A 179 8.73 6.18 16.24
CA ILE A 179 9.41 4.99 15.68
C ILE A 179 9.92 4.07 16.81
N ALA A 180 10.50 4.62 17.87
CA ALA A 180 10.90 3.83 19.05
C ALA A 180 9.69 3.14 19.71
N GLY A 181 8.55 3.84 19.83
CA GLY A 181 7.30 3.26 20.31
C GLY A 181 6.75 2.17 19.39
N LEU A 182 6.82 2.35 18.07
CA LEU A 182 6.43 1.32 17.10
C LEU A 182 7.33 0.09 17.20
N HIS A 183 8.65 0.28 17.35
CA HIS A 183 9.59 -0.82 17.56
C HIS A 183 9.23 -1.63 18.81
N ALA A 184 9.02 -0.95 19.95
CA ALA A 184 8.62 -1.62 21.20
C ALA A 184 7.31 -2.38 21.03
N ALA A 185 6.32 -1.82 20.34
CA ALA A 185 5.05 -2.46 20.05
C ALA A 185 5.20 -3.72 19.19
N CYS A 186 6.04 -3.67 18.15
CA CYS A 186 6.30 -4.84 17.29
C CYS A 186 6.93 -6.00 18.08
N LEU A 187 7.78 -5.72 19.08
CA LEU A 187 8.37 -6.77 19.93
C LEU A 187 7.37 -7.49 20.83
N LEU A 188 6.15 -6.98 21.01
CA LEU A 188 5.10 -7.68 21.75
C LEU A 188 4.47 -8.83 20.95
N TYR A 189 4.67 -8.88 19.64
CA TYR A 189 4.07 -9.87 18.74
C TYR A 189 5.09 -10.86 18.15
N THR A 190 6.36 -10.68 18.47
CA THR A 190 7.45 -11.58 18.10
C THR A 190 7.93 -12.39 19.30
#